data_4e74d98b340b977c429c91177805447b
#
_entry.id   4e74d98b340b977c429c91177805447b
#
_cell.length_a   1.000
_cell.length_b   1.000
_cell.length_c   1.000
_cell.angle_alpha   90.00
_cell.angle_beta   90.00
_cell.angle_gamma   90.00
#
_symmetry.space_group_name_H-M   'P 1'
#
loop_
_entity.id
_entity.type
_entity.pdbx_description
1 polymer ?
#
loop_
_entity_poly.entity_id
_entity_poly.type
_entity_poly.pdbx_seq_one_letter_code
_entity_poly.pdbx_strand_id
1 'polypeptide(L)' 'MLFSSANDYKRCKEIVRKKLSQRNICVSDDVLDKITEDVMNITYAKGGSYSYDVVQCFAETYVEEEFYKNFLEC' A
#
# COMPACT_ATOMS: atom_id res chain seq x y z
N MET A 1 13.39 5.62 -10.45
CA MET A 1 12.76 6.05 -9.22
C MET A 1 11.24 5.98 -9.34
N LEU A 2 10.63 5.24 -8.49
CA LEU A 2 9.22 4.96 -8.65
C LEU A 2 8.32 5.95 -7.91
N PHE A 3 8.85 6.60 -6.89
CA PHE A 3 8.04 7.48 -6.07
C PHE A 3 8.27 8.91 -6.48
N SER A 4 7.20 9.64 -6.70
CA SER A 4 7.34 11.03 -7.14
C SER A 4 7.75 11.94 -5.99
N SER A 5 7.41 11.61 -4.76
CA SER A 5 7.80 12.45 -3.64
C SER A 5 7.58 11.72 -2.33
N ALA A 6 8.18 12.26 -1.26
CA ALA A 6 7.98 11.74 0.07
C ALA A 6 6.52 11.90 0.52
N ASN A 7 5.86 12.94 0.04
CA ASN A 7 4.46 13.16 0.37
C ASN A 7 3.56 12.05 -0.20
N ASP A 8 3.87 11.63 -1.42
CA ASP A 8 3.12 10.54 -2.02
C ASP A 8 3.30 9.26 -1.22
N TYR A 9 4.53 8.99 -0.80
CA TYR A 9 4.80 7.81 -0.01
C TYR A 9 4.04 7.84 1.31
N LYS A 10 4.07 8.96 2.00
CA LYS A 10 3.36 9.11 3.27
C LYS A 10 1.87 8.92 3.10
N ARG A 11 1.32 9.48 2.03
CA ARG A 11 -0.11 9.34 1.77
C ARG A 11 -0.47 7.90 1.52
N CYS A 12 0.31 7.22 0.72
CA CYS A 12 0.06 5.81 0.41
C CYS A 12 0.17 4.96 1.68
N LYS A 13 1.16 5.26 2.51
CA LYS A 13 1.35 4.50 3.75
C LYS A 13 0.14 4.65 4.67
N GLU A 14 -0.40 5.86 4.77
CA GLU A 14 -1.58 6.09 5.58
C GLU A 14 -2.78 5.34 5.05
N ILE A 15 -2.96 5.35 3.74
CA ILE A 15 -4.07 4.64 3.12
C ILE A 15 -3.96 3.16 3.40
N VAL A 16 -2.78 2.58 3.20
CA VAL A 16 -2.56 1.16 3.44
C VAL A 16 -2.81 0.82 4.89
N ARG A 17 -2.30 1.64 5.80
CA ARG A 17 -2.48 1.39 7.22
C ARG A 17 -3.96 1.39 7.58
N LYS A 18 -4.70 2.33 7.05
CA LYS A 18 -6.14 2.39 7.32
C LYS A 18 -6.86 1.15 6.81
N LYS A 19 -6.51 0.71 5.61
CA LYS A 19 -7.16 -0.47 5.06
C LYS A 19 -6.88 -1.71 5.88
N LEU A 20 -5.65 -1.86 6.33
CA LEU A 20 -5.30 -2.99 7.20
C LEU A 20 -6.03 -2.91 8.54
N SER A 21 -6.09 -1.72 9.10
CA SER A 21 -6.75 -1.51 10.39
C SER A 21 -8.24 -1.84 10.31
N GLN A 22 -8.86 -1.50 9.20
CA GLN A 22 -10.29 -1.78 9.02
C GLN A 22 -10.59 -3.27 9.03
N ARG A 23 -9.58 -4.08 8.76
CA ARG A 23 -9.74 -5.53 8.76
C ARG A 23 -9.07 -6.18 9.98
N ASN A 24 -8.72 -5.35 10.97
CA ASN A 24 -8.09 -5.83 12.20
C ASN A 24 -6.77 -6.54 11.93
N ILE A 25 -6.02 -6.06 10.95
CA ILE A 25 -4.72 -6.62 10.60
C ILE A 25 -3.65 -5.71 11.16
N CYS A 26 -2.76 -6.27 11.96
CA CYS A 26 -1.64 -5.53 12.53
C CYS A 26 -0.34 -6.02 11.91
N VAL A 27 0.47 -5.08 11.46
CA VAL A 27 1.77 -5.40 10.89
C VAL A 27 2.81 -4.47 11.51
N SER A 28 4.06 -4.89 11.46
CA SER A 28 5.15 -4.03 11.92
C SER A 28 5.38 -2.90 10.92
N ASP A 29 6.11 -1.88 11.38
CA ASP A 29 6.44 -0.77 10.50
C ASP A 29 7.22 -1.21 9.27
N ASP A 30 8.15 -2.15 9.46
CA ASP A 30 8.93 -2.65 8.34
C ASP A 30 8.03 -3.31 7.30
N VAL A 31 7.10 -4.13 7.76
CA VAL A 31 6.17 -4.79 6.86
C VAL A 31 5.26 -3.77 6.20
N LEU A 32 4.82 -2.78 6.96
CA LEU A 32 3.97 -1.73 6.42
C LEU A 32 4.67 -0.97 5.30
N ASP A 33 5.96 -0.68 5.49
CA ASP A 33 6.74 -0.03 4.44
C ASP A 33 6.81 -0.88 3.18
N LYS A 34 7.03 -2.18 3.34
CA LYS A 34 7.10 -3.07 2.20
C LYS A 34 5.78 -3.14 1.46
N ILE A 35 4.68 -3.22 2.21
CA ILE A 35 3.36 -3.23 1.60
C ILE A 35 3.10 -1.94 0.86
N THR A 36 3.49 -0.81 1.46
CA THR A 36 3.30 0.48 0.82
C THR A 36 4.05 0.57 -0.50
N GLU A 37 5.30 0.11 -0.50
CA GLU A 37 6.09 0.11 -1.73
C GLU A 37 5.43 -0.76 -2.80
N ASP A 38 4.93 -1.91 -2.39
CA ASP A 38 4.29 -2.80 -3.34
C ASP A 38 3.05 -2.19 -3.94
N VAL A 39 2.21 -1.55 -3.11
CA VAL A 39 1.01 -0.89 -3.58
C VAL A 39 1.37 0.25 -4.53
N MET A 40 2.41 1.02 -4.21
CA MET A 40 2.82 2.11 -5.09
C MET A 40 3.34 1.59 -6.41
N ASN A 41 4.09 0.48 -6.39
CA ASN A 41 4.57 -0.11 -7.63
C ASN A 41 3.41 -0.58 -8.51
N ILE A 42 2.41 -1.19 -7.90
CA ILE A 42 1.23 -1.64 -8.64
C ILE A 42 0.50 -0.42 -9.23
N THR A 43 0.35 0.61 -8.44
CA THR A 43 -0.33 1.83 -8.88
C THR A 43 0.41 2.44 -10.07
N TYR A 44 1.72 2.51 -9.98
CA TYR A 44 2.53 3.07 -11.05
C TYR A 44 2.40 2.24 -12.33
N ALA A 45 2.47 0.92 -12.17
CA ALA A 45 2.42 0.02 -13.32
C ALA A 45 1.06 0.07 -14.02
N LYS A 46 0.00 0.33 -13.28
CA LYS A 46 -1.35 0.31 -13.83
C LYS A 46 -1.81 1.64 -14.40
N GLY A 47 -1.31 2.73 -13.87
CA GLY A 47 -1.81 4.01 -14.35
C GLY A 47 -0.89 5.18 -14.11
N GLY A 48 0.10 4.99 -13.28
CA GLY A 48 1.10 6.03 -13.02
C GLY A 48 0.61 7.20 -12.19
N SER A 49 -0.56 7.11 -11.62
CA SER A 49 -1.11 8.21 -10.81
C SER A 49 -1.20 7.79 -9.35
N TYR A 50 -0.76 8.69 -8.48
CA TYR A 50 -0.83 8.45 -7.04
C TYR A 50 -1.94 9.27 -6.39
N SER A 51 -3.00 9.57 -7.14
CA SER A 51 -4.13 10.28 -6.56
C SER A 51 -4.75 9.43 -5.46
N TYR A 52 -5.41 10.11 -4.53
CA TYR A 52 -6.00 9.43 -3.38
C TYR A 52 -6.94 8.31 -3.81
N ASP A 53 -7.80 8.61 -4.77
CA ASP A 53 -8.81 7.64 -5.19
C ASP A 53 -8.18 6.39 -5.79
N VAL A 54 -7.16 6.57 -6.62
CA VAL A 54 -6.51 5.46 -7.28
C VAL A 54 -5.75 4.60 -6.27
N VAL A 55 -4.98 5.23 -5.41
CA VAL A 55 -4.21 4.49 -4.42
C VAL A 55 -5.13 3.74 -3.47
N GLN A 56 -6.22 4.38 -3.07
CA GLN A 56 -7.16 3.73 -2.17
C GLN A 56 -7.76 2.48 -2.80
N CYS A 57 -8.10 2.56 -4.08
CA CYS A 57 -8.67 1.43 -4.79
C CYS A 57 -7.67 0.27 -4.85
N PHE A 58 -6.42 0.55 -5.21
CA PHE A 58 -5.42 -0.50 -5.30
C PHE A 58 -5.07 -1.06 -3.93
N ALA A 59 -5.01 -0.20 -2.91
CA ALA A 59 -4.72 -0.68 -1.56
C ALA A 59 -5.83 -1.60 -1.06
N GLU A 60 -7.06 -1.26 -1.35
CA GLU A 60 -8.19 -2.11 -0.95
C GLU A 60 -8.12 -3.46 -1.61
N THR A 61 -7.85 -3.49 -2.92
CA THR A 61 -7.71 -4.74 -3.64
C THR A 61 -6.55 -5.55 -3.09
N TYR A 62 -5.43 -4.87 -2.81
CA TYR A 62 -4.25 -5.53 -2.30
C TYR A 62 -4.55 -6.26 -0.99
N VAL A 63 -5.23 -5.58 -0.09
CA VAL A 63 -5.57 -6.17 1.21
C VAL A 63 -6.61 -7.26 1.05
N GLU A 64 -7.58 -7.03 0.18
CA GLU A 64 -8.65 -8.01 -0.04
C GLU A 64 -8.12 -9.31 -0.62
N GLU A 65 -7.16 -9.21 -1.54
CA GLU A 65 -6.53 -10.38 -2.14
C GLU A 65 -5.44 -10.98 -1.26
N GLU A 66 -5.18 -10.34 -0.13
CA GLU A 66 -4.24 -10.84 0.87
C GLU A 66 -2.81 -10.93 0.35
N PHE A 67 -2.45 -10.06 -0.57
CA PHE A 67 -1.07 -10.02 -1.07
C PHE A 67 -0.08 -9.67 0.02
N TYR A 68 -0.55 -8.97 1.07
CA TYR A 68 0.33 -8.60 2.18
C TYR A 68 0.85 -9.82 2.93
N LYS A 69 0.23 -10.96 2.78
CA LYS A 69 0.66 -12.16 3.48
C LYS A 69 2.04 -12.61 3.04
N ASN A 70 2.47 -12.20 1.85
CA ASN A 70 3.81 -12.51 1.39
C ASN A 70 4.88 -11.96 2.33
N PHE A 71 4.57 -10.89 3.04
CA PHE A 71 5.51 -10.25 3.95
C PHE A 71 5.34 -10.71 5.39
N LEU A 72 4.24 -11.37 5.70
CA LEU A 72 4.01 -11.89 7.04
C LEU A 72 4.62 -13.27 7.24
N GLU A 73 4.80 -13.99 6.17
CA GLU A 73 5.41 -15.31 6.19
C GLU A 73 6.90 -15.16 6.29
N CYS A 74 7.48 -15.71 7.30
CA CYS A 74 8.93 -15.61 7.46
C CYS A 74 9.59 -16.93 7.16
#